data_8666ba6377e996a1be13bf0b992ce5cc
#
_entry.id   8666ba6377e996a1be13bf0b992ce5cc
#
_cell.length_a   1.000
_cell.length_b   1.000
_cell.length_c   1.000
_cell.angle_alpha   90.00
_cell.angle_beta   90.00
_cell.angle_gamma   90.00
#
_symmetry.space_group_name_H-M   'P 1'
#
loop_
_entity.id
_entity.type
_entity.pdbx_description
1 polymer ?
#
loop_
_entity_poly.entity_id
_entity_poly.type
_entity_poly.pdbx_seq_one_letter_code
_entity_poly.pdbx_strand_id
1 'polypeptide(L)'
;MKKQLCLTIAVVACLVSVVTGLARSSADEFYKGKTVRFVVGLAPGGGYDLSARTVGRHMGKHIPGNPTIVVENMTGAGSLIAANYTYNSGKPDGLFIGIWNSALVLRQALGDKAMRFDARKFGWIGAPTKGTPSCSIMAHSGLKSLKDVLAADREIKMGSTGPGSTYDDTPRILNQTIGTKFKVVSGYEGTGPILVAMRRQEIDGGCWGWESARTTARNLLDASGNEKLIPFLIHRREPDPEVKDLPLIPEVIKGEDNLSA
;
A
#
# COMPACT_ATOMS: atom_id res chain seq x y z
N MET A 1 -18.70 58.71 9.34
CA MET A 1 -18.96 57.30 9.06
C MET A 1 -17.86 56.60 8.23
N LYS A 2 -17.44 57.08 7.07
CA LYS A 2 -16.42 56.44 6.20
C LYS A 2 -15.04 56.28 6.89
N LYS A 3 -14.55 57.31 7.66
CA LYS A 3 -13.25 57.23 8.36
C LYS A 3 -13.22 56.20 9.50
N GLN A 4 -14.31 56.02 10.23
CA GLN A 4 -14.41 55.02 11.29
C GLN A 4 -14.45 53.60 10.72
N LEU A 5 -15.16 53.38 9.57
CA LEU A 5 -15.21 52.09 8.93
C LEU A 5 -13.83 51.64 8.39
N CYS A 6 -13.05 52.56 7.79
CA CYS A 6 -11.69 52.25 7.35
C CYS A 6 -10.75 51.91 8.52
N LEU A 7 -10.88 52.60 9.66
CA LEU A 7 -10.07 52.29 10.84
C LEU A 7 -10.38 50.89 11.41
N THR A 8 -11.67 50.53 11.46
CA THR A 8 -12.10 49.18 11.94
C THR A 8 -11.60 48.06 11.04
N ILE A 9 -11.67 48.23 9.72
CA ILE A 9 -11.16 47.26 8.76
C ILE A 9 -9.64 47.10 8.89
N ALA A 10 -8.88 48.17 9.05
CA ALA A 10 -7.44 48.14 9.25
C ALA A 10 -7.03 47.40 10.53
N VAL A 11 -7.75 47.63 11.63
CA VAL A 11 -7.50 46.92 12.90
C VAL A 11 -7.80 45.42 12.80
N VAL A 12 -8.91 45.05 12.17
CA VAL A 12 -9.25 43.63 11.94
C VAL A 12 -8.23 42.94 11.04
N ALA A 13 -7.78 43.59 9.97
CA ALA A 13 -6.76 43.08 9.10
C ALA A 13 -5.40 42.86 9.82
N CYS A 14 -4.99 43.79 10.69
CA CYS A 14 -3.80 43.62 11.51
C CYS A 14 -3.94 42.50 12.53
N LEU A 15 -5.09 42.35 13.19
CA LEU A 15 -5.34 41.23 14.12
C LEU A 15 -5.29 39.86 13.45
N VAL A 16 -5.88 39.71 12.25
CA VAL A 16 -5.82 38.49 11.48
C VAL A 16 -4.39 38.14 11.05
N SER A 17 -3.59 39.13 10.66
CA SER A 17 -2.19 38.93 10.28
C SER A 17 -1.31 38.48 11.45
N VAL A 18 -1.55 39.00 12.66
CA VAL A 18 -0.82 38.63 13.88
C VAL A 18 -1.16 37.18 14.28
N VAL A 19 -2.42 36.75 14.21
CA VAL A 19 -2.85 35.39 14.57
C VAL A 19 -2.27 34.35 13.62
N THR A 20 -2.21 34.65 12.33
CA THR A 20 -1.61 33.73 11.35
C THR A 20 -0.08 33.64 11.46
N GLY A 21 0.59 34.70 11.86
CA GLY A 21 2.04 34.71 12.11
C GLY A 21 2.45 33.92 13.34
N LEU A 22 1.68 33.98 14.42
CA LEU A 22 1.95 33.24 15.66
C LEU A 22 1.76 31.71 15.48
N ALA A 23 0.78 31.30 14.70
CA ALA A 23 0.57 29.87 14.43
C ALA A 23 1.73 29.24 13.62
N ARG A 24 2.32 29.97 12.69
CA ARG A 24 3.50 29.51 11.91
C ARG A 24 4.76 29.41 12.79
N SER A 25 5.02 30.38 13.64
CA SER A 25 6.18 30.38 14.55
C SER A 25 6.18 29.15 15.48
N SER A 26 5.02 28.75 16.00
CA SER A 26 4.89 27.60 16.91
C SER A 26 5.22 26.25 16.25
N ALA A 27 4.81 26.04 15.00
CA ALA A 27 5.09 24.79 14.28
C ALA A 27 6.57 24.69 13.85
N ASP A 28 7.19 25.81 13.45
CA ASP A 28 8.61 25.87 13.12
C ASP A 28 9.49 25.51 14.33
N GLU A 29 9.14 25.99 15.51
CA GLU A 29 9.84 25.66 16.76
C GLU A 29 9.68 24.19 17.14
N PHE A 30 8.48 23.61 16.96
CA PHE A 30 8.23 22.23 17.34
C PHE A 30 9.06 21.24 16.56
N TYR A 31 9.11 21.34 15.22
CA TYR A 31 9.80 20.36 14.38
C TYR A 31 11.29 20.62 14.19
N LYS A 32 11.79 21.80 14.54
CA LYS A 32 13.20 22.18 14.37
C LYS A 32 14.14 21.22 15.12
N GLY A 33 15.06 20.60 14.38
CA GLY A 33 16.01 19.61 14.91
C GLY A 33 15.37 18.29 15.37
N LYS A 34 14.08 18.05 15.07
CA LYS A 34 13.40 16.79 15.37
C LYS A 34 13.58 15.77 14.27
N THR A 35 13.36 14.53 14.64
CA THR A 35 13.28 13.39 13.71
C THR A 35 11.86 12.82 13.72
N VAL A 36 11.27 12.71 12.53
CA VAL A 36 10.01 11.99 12.33
C VAL A 36 10.35 10.56 11.91
N ARG A 37 9.91 9.59 12.67
CA ARG A 37 10.02 8.16 12.35
C ARG A 37 8.90 7.75 11.42
N PHE A 38 9.25 7.14 10.29
CA PHE A 38 8.30 6.65 9.30
C PHE A 38 8.42 5.13 9.20
N VAL A 39 7.55 4.40 9.90
CA VAL A 39 7.58 2.94 9.99
C VAL A 39 6.83 2.31 8.83
N VAL A 40 7.47 1.37 8.15
CA VAL A 40 6.95 0.62 7.01
C VAL A 40 6.70 -0.83 7.43
N GLY A 41 5.48 -1.33 7.27
CA GLY A 41 5.07 -2.66 7.72
C GLY A 41 5.55 -3.82 6.84
N LEU A 42 6.32 -3.57 5.79
CA LEU A 42 6.80 -4.57 4.82
C LEU A 42 8.30 -4.41 4.54
N ALA A 43 8.89 -5.42 3.90
CA ALA A 43 10.32 -5.48 3.63
C ALA A 43 10.84 -4.31 2.79
N PRO A 44 12.13 -3.95 2.95
CA PRO A 44 12.80 -2.97 2.11
C PRO A 44 12.72 -3.35 0.63
N GLY A 45 12.69 -2.33 -0.24
CA GLY A 45 12.65 -2.48 -1.69
C GLY A 45 11.29 -2.87 -2.28
N GLY A 46 10.26 -3.09 -1.45
CA GLY A 46 8.89 -3.27 -1.89
C GLY A 46 8.16 -1.94 -2.13
N GLY A 47 6.96 -1.99 -2.73
CA GLY A 47 6.19 -0.78 -3.09
C GLY A 47 5.88 0.14 -1.90
N TYR A 48 5.56 -0.41 -0.73
CA TYR A 48 5.36 0.38 0.50
C TYR A 48 6.64 1.09 0.95
N ASP A 49 7.77 0.40 0.91
CA ASP A 49 9.07 0.97 1.28
C ASP A 49 9.51 2.07 0.31
N LEU A 50 9.39 1.83 -1.00
CA LEU A 50 9.69 2.83 -2.02
C LEU A 50 8.80 4.07 -1.88
N SER A 51 7.50 3.88 -1.64
CA SER A 51 6.56 4.98 -1.40
C SER A 51 6.94 5.79 -0.17
N ALA A 52 7.22 5.12 0.95
CA ALA A 52 7.62 5.78 2.19
C ALA A 52 8.93 6.55 2.04
N ARG A 53 9.96 5.96 1.38
CA ARG A 53 11.24 6.63 1.13
C ARG A 53 11.10 7.80 0.16
N THR A 54 10.25 7.67 -0.86
CA THR A 54 9.99 8.77 -1.79
C THR A 54 9.28 9.93 -1.09
N VAL A 55 8.22 9.66 -0.34
CA VAL A 55 7.54 10.67 0.45
C VAL A 55 8.47 11.27 1.49
N GLY A 56 9.21 10.44 2.24
CA GLY A 56 10.12 10.88 3.30
C GLY A 56 11.23 11.80 2.79
N ARG A 57 11.82 11.53 1.61
CA ARG A 57 12.84 12.41 1.01
C ARG A 57 12.32 13.81 0.70
N HIS A 58 11.04 13.95 0.42
CA HIS A 58 10.47 15.23 0.02
C HIS A 58 9.65 15.90 1.13
N MET A 59 9.08 15.14 2.04
CA MET A 59 8.13 15.63 3.05
C MET A 59 8.76 16.62 4.02
N GLY A 60 10.00 16.36 4.49
CA GLY A 60 10.65 17.19 5.51
C GLY A 60 10.69 18.68 5.16
N LYS A 61 11.03 19.01 3.91
CA LYS A 61 11.07 20.40 3.42
C LYS A 61 9.72 21.12 3.36
N HIS A 62 8.62 20.39 3.48
CA HIS A 62 7.26 20.94 3.49
C HIS A 62 6.67 21.01 4.90
N ILE A 63 7.39 20.53 5.90
CA ILE A 63 7.01 20.64 7.31
C ILE A 63 7.78 21.82 7.91
N PRO A 64 7.10 22.79 8.55
CA PRO A 64 7.78 23.88 9.26
C PRO A 64 8.85 23.34 10.22
N GLY A 65 10.04 23.96 10.26
CA GLY A 65 11.17 23.47 11.05
C GLY A 65 12.04 22.40 10.37
N ASN A 66 11.67 21.91 9.17
CA ASN A 66 12.42 20.97 8.35
C ASN A 66 12.95 19.73 9.11
N PRO A 67 12.09 18.93 9.73
CA PRO A 67 12.52 17.75 10.47
C PRO A 67 13.21 16.72 9.58
N THR A 68 14.11 15.95 10.17
CA THR A 68 14.67 14.76 9.51
C THR A 68 13.62 13.66 9.45
N ILE A 69 13.43 13.03 8.28
CA ILE A 69 12.54 11.88 8.14
C ILE A 69 13.37 10.61 8.06
N VAL A 70 13.18 9.69 9.00
CA VAL A 70 13.87 8.39 9.04
C VAL A 70 12.86 7.27 8.73
N VAL A 71 13.10 6.54 7.66
CA VAL A 71 12.25 5.42 7.22
C VAL A 71 12.82 4.11 7.77
N GLU A 72 12.00 3.37 8.51
CA GLU A 72 12.33 2.12 9.18
C GLU A 72 11.37 1.00 8.75
N ASN A 73 11.89 -0.20 8.49
CA ASN A 73 11.04 -1.34 8.15
C ASN A 73 10.77 -2.19 9.42
N MET A 74 9.51 -2.49 9.66
CA MET A 74 9.03 -3.34 10.74
C MET A 74 8.12 -4.42 10.15
N THR A 75 8.72 -5.51 9.70
CA THR A 75 8.04 -6.59 8.99
C THR A 75 7.28 -7.54 9.92
N GLY A 76 6.42 -8.35 9.34
CA GLY A 76 5.78 -9.49 10.01
C GLY A 76 4.26 -9.47 9.96
N ALA A 77 3.71 -10.69 9.88
CA ALA A 77 2.27 -10.98 9.85
C ALA A 77 1.47 -10.09 8.87
N GLY A 78 1.97 -9.89 7.64
CA GLY A 78 1.30 -9.06 6.63
C GLY A 78 1.14 -7.59 7.01
N SER A 79 2.11 -7.00 7.72
CA SER A 79 2.14 -5.65 8.30
C SER A 79 1.45 -5.51 9.68
N LEU A 80 0.86 -6.56 10.23
CA LEU A 80 0.11 -6.47 11.48
C LEU A 80 0.98 -6.01 12.65
N ILE A 81 2.25 -6.44 12.69
CA ILE A 81 3.21 -6.01 13.73
C ILE A 81 3.37 -4.49 13.70
N ALA A 82 3.62 -3.91 12.53
CA ALA A 82 3.78 -2.46 12.39
C ALA A 82 2.49 -1.69 12.72
N ALA A 83 1.32 -2.18 12.29
CA ALA A 83 0.04 -1.54 12.59
C ALA A 83 -0.25 -1.51 14.09
N ASN A 84 -0.09 -2.66 14.77
CA ASN A 84 -0.26 -2.76 16.22
C ASN A 84 0.78 -1.91 16.97
N TYR A 85 2.03 -1.88 16.52
CA TYR A 85 3.08 -1.05 17.12
C TYR A 85 2.76 0.43 16.97
N THR A 86 2.34 0.86 15.79
CA THR A 86 1.98 2.27 15.53
C THR A 86 0.87 2.74 16.49
N TYR A 87 -0.12 1.89 16.73
CA TYR A 87 -1.24 2.24 17.59
C TYR A 87 -0.89 2.22 19.09
N ASN A 88 -0.17 1.18 19.53
CA ASN A 88 0.03 0.93 20.96
C ASN A 88 1.34 1.55 21.51
N SER A 89 2.33 1.78 20.63
CA SER A 89 3.68 2.23 21.03
C SER A 89 4.10 3.53 20.36
N GLY A 90 3.49 3.89 19.22
CA GLY A 90 3.71 5.17 18.57
C GLY A 90 3.16 6.31 19.43
N LYS A 91 4.03 7.26 19.82
CA LYS A 91 3.59 8.44 20.58
C LYS A 91 2.76 9.34 19.66
N PRO A 92 1.58 9.82 20.09
CA PRO A 92 0.75 10.73 19.30
C PRO A 92 1.26 12.19 19.41
N ASP A 93 2.57 12.37 19.22
CA ASP A 93 3.26 13.65 19.37
C ASP A 93 3.63 14.32 18.04
N GLY A 94 3.12 13.77 16.92
CA GLY A 94 3.40 14.29 15.57
C GLY A 94 4.75 13.85 14.99
N LEU A 95 5.56 13.05 15.71
CA LEU A 95 6.88 12.60 15.27
C LEU A 95 6.90 11.14 14.81
N PHE A 96 5.72 10.54 14.65
CA PHE A 96 5.59 9.13 14.24
C PHE A 96 4.57 8.96 13.12
N ILE A 97 4.95 8.28 12.04
CA ILE A 97 4.10 7.93 10.91
C ILE A 97 4.23 6.43 10.65
N GLY A 98 3.12 5.77 10.33
CA GLY A 98 3.12 4.37 9.90
C GLY A 98 2.50 4.21 8.51
N ILE A 99 3.03 3.29 7.72
CA ILE A 99 2.42 2.79 6.49
C ILE A 99 2.39 1.27 6.51
N TRP A 100 1.23 0.70 6.29
CA TRP A 100 0.99 -0.75 6.31
C TRP A 100 -0.13 -1.14 5.36
N ASN A 101 -0.38 -2.44 5.24
CA ASN A 101 -1.42 -2.99 4.39
C ASN A 101 -2.82 -2.56 4.85
N SER A 102 -3.55 -1.85 4.00
CA SER A 102 -4.90 -1.33 4.30
C SER A 102 -5.95 -2.43 4.55
N ALA A 103 -5.75 -3.65 4.06
CA ALA A 103 -6.66 -4.77 4.31
C ALA A 103 -6.79 -5.12 5.80
N LEU A 104 -5.83 -4.73 6.66
CA LEU A 104 -5.92 -4.89 8.11
C LEU A 104 -7.12 -4.12 8.72
N VAL A 105 -7.54 -3.02 8.11
CA VAL A 105 -8.74 -2.27 8.53
C VAL A 105 -10.00 -3.10 8.31
N LEU A 106 -10.10 -3.80 7.19
CA LEU A 106 -11.21 -4.71 6.92
C LEU A 106 -11.22 -5.88 7.90
N ARG A 107 -10.05 -6.47 8.19
CA ARG A 107 -9.95 -7.56 9.19
C ARG A 107 -10.42 -7.12 10.57
N GLN A 108 -10.10 -5.89 10.98
CA GLN A 108 -10.63 -5.34 12.24
C GLN A 108 -12.15 -5.24 12.18
N ALA A 109 -12.73 -4.74 11.08
CA ALA A 109 -14.17 -4.64 10.91
C ALA A 109 -14.87 -6.01 10.95
N LEU A 110 -14.21 -7.06 10.48
CA LEU A 110 -14.66 -8.46 10.56
C LEU A 110 -14.43 -9.12 11.94
N GLY A 111 -13.92 -8.38 12.92
CA GLY A 111 -13.78 -8.86 14.30
C GLY A 111 -12.55 -9.71 14.58
N ASP A 112 -11.51 -9.64 13.73
CA ASP A 112 -10.27 -10.38 13.97
C ASP A 112 -9.55 -9.86 15.22
N LYS A 113 -9.43 -10.73 16.23
CA LYS A 113 -8.86 -10.42 17.55
C LYS A 113 -7.34 -10.14 17.53
N ALA A 114 -6.64 -10.47 16.46
CA ALA A 114 -5.22 -10.14 16.30
C ALA A 114 -5.00 -8.64 16.05
N MET A 115 -6.04 -7.92 15.62
CA MET A 115 -6.04 -6.47 15.43
C MET A 115 -6.12 -5.75 16.78
N ARG A 116 -4.98 -5.37 17.34
CA ARG A 116 -4.88 -4.66 18.63
C ARG A 116 -4.86 -3.15 18.45
N PHE A 117 -5.63 -2.63 17.49
CA PHE A 117 -5.81 -1.22 17.20
C PHE A 117 -7.27 -0.90 16.91
N ASP A 118 -7.64 0.36 16.97
CA ASP A 118 -8.90 0.87 16.48
C ASP A 118 -8.63 1.82 15.30
N ALA A 119 -8.95 1.38 14.08
CA ALA A 119 -8.69 2.15 12.86
C ALA A 119 -9.33 3.53 12.86
N ARG A 120 -10.43 3.73 13.60
CA ARG A 120 -11.12 5.03 13.74
C ARG A 120 -10.34 6.05 14.56
N LYS A 121 -9.35 5.59 15.33
CA LYS A 121 -8.53 6.42 16.23
C LYS A 121 -7.16 6.79 15.66
N PHE A 122 -6.82 6.31 14.47
CA PHE A 122 -5.63 6.79 13.77
C PHE A 122 -5.86 8.20 13.19
N GLY A 123 -4.84 9.04 13.25
CA GLY A 123 -4.77 10.27 12.47
C GLY A 123 -4.39 9.95 11.03
N TRP A 124 -5.38 9.68 10.17
CA TRP A 124 -5.14 9.35 8.77
C TRP A 124 -4.65 10.57 7.99
N ILE A 125 -3.46 10.46 7.37
CA ILE A 125 -2.87 11.54 6.56
C ILE A 125 -3.30 11.39 5.09
N GLY A 126 -3.28 10.16 4.56
CA GLY A 126 -3.63 9.87 3.18
C GLY A 126 -2.93 8.62 2.64
N ALA A 127 -3.04 8.40 1.34
CA ALA A 127 -2.35 7.33 0.65
C ALA A 127 -1.48 7.92 -0.48
N PRO A 128 -0.20 7.52 -0.60
CA PRO A 128 0.69 8.06 -1.64
C PRO A 128 0.29 7.62 -3.05
N THR A 129 -0.42 6.50 -3.17
CA THR A 129 -0.92 5.97 -4.43
C THR A 129 -2.32 5.39 -4.27
N LYS A 130 -3.08 5.36 -5.35
CA LYS A 130 -4.35 4.62 -5.40
C LYS A 130 -4.02 3.15 -5.66
N GLY A 131 -4.08 2.31 -4.62
CA GLY A 131 -3.75 0.90 -4.75
C GLY A 131 -4.65 0.18 -5.76
N THR A 132 -4.02 -0.52 -6.71
CA THR A 132 -4.70 -1.32 -7.72
C THR A 132 -4.18 -2.75 -7.63
N PRO A 133 -4.88 -3.66 -6.93
CA PRO A 133 -4.46 -5.05 -6.85
C PRO A 133 -4.33 -5.67 -8.24
N SER A 134 -3.26 -6.43 -8.44
CA SER A 134 -3.02 -7.20 -9.66
C SER A 134 -2.40 -8.53 -9.32
N CYS A 135 -2.58 -9.52 -10.19
CA CYS A 135 -1.92 -10.82 -10.07
C CYS A 135 -0.99 -11.05 -11.25
N SER A 136 0.19 -11.58 -10.97
CA SER A 136 1.23 -11.86 -11.96
C SER A 136 1.85 -13.22 -11.72
N ILE A 137 2.30 -13.87 -12.81
CA ILE A 137 3.02 -15.14 -12.82
C ILE A 137 4.32 -14.99 -13.59
N MET A 138 5.30 -15.85 -13.29
CA MET A 138 6.52 -15.94 -14.10
C MET A 138 6.31 -16.82 -15.32
N ALA A 139 6.93 -16.46 -16.43
CA ALA A 139 6.84 -17.20 -17.68
C ALA A 139 7.34 -18.65 -17.58
N HIS A 140 8.26 -18.95 -16.65
CA HIS A 140 8.74 -20.31 -16.41
C HIS A 140 7.61 -21.26 -15.90
N SER A 141 6.51 -20.73 -15.36
CA SER A 141 5.35 -21.52 -14.98
C SER A 141 4.63 -22.18 -16.16
N GLY A 142 4.91 -21.75 -17.39
CA GLY A 142 4.24 -22.16 -18.61
C GLY A 142 2.90 -21.45 -18.86
N LEU A 143 2.42 -20.63 -17.91
CA LEU A 143 1.15 -19.90 -17.99
C LEU A 143 1.40 -18.49 -18.53
N LYS A 144 0.49 -17.98 -19.38
CA LYS A 144 0.65 -16.67 -20.05
C LYS A 144 -0.57 -15.76 -19.93
N SER A 145 -1.68 -16.27 -19.43
CA SER A 145 -2.95 -15.55 -19.39
C SER A 145 -3.86 -16.07 -18.27
N LEU A 146 -4.92 -15.33 -17.94
CA LEU A 146 -5.97 -15.82 -17.04
C LEU A 146 -6.61 -17.11 -17.57
N LYS A 147 -6.76 -17.26 -18.90
CA LYS A 147 -7.30 -18.47 -19.51
C LYS A 147 -6.42 -19.69 -19.18
N ASP A 148 -5.10 -19.55 -19.25
CA ASP A 148 -4.18 -20.64 -18.92
C ASP A 148 -4.22 -20.95 -17.42
N VAL A 149 -4.33 -19.93 -16.56
CA VAL A 149 -4.48 -20.09 -15.11
C VAL A 149 -5.74 -20.88 -14.75
N LEU A 150 -6.87 -20.59 -15.41
CA LEU A 150 -8.13 -21.30 -15.20
C LEU A 150 -8.12 -22.74 -15.76
N ALA A 151 -7.39 -22.96 -16.86
CA ALA A 151 -7.25 -24.27 -17.50
C ALA A 151 -6.19 -25.16 -16.85
N ALA A 152 -5.38 -24.62 -15.92
CA ALA A 152 -4.30 -25.38 -15.29
C ALA A 152 -4.86 -26.59 -14.52
N ASP A 153 -4.24 -27.75 -14.71
CA ASP A 153 -4.57 -28.99 -14.00
C ASP A 153 -3.73 -29.24 -12.75
N ARG A 154 -2.82 -28.31 -12.42
CA ARG A 154 -1.94 -28.33 -11.25
C ARG A 154 -2.20 -27.16 -10.30
N GLU A 155 -1.71 -27.30 -9.06
CA GLU A 155 -1.61 -26.18 -8.14
C GLU A 155 -0.64 -25.11 -8.68
N ILE A 156 -1.02 -23.84 -8.57
CA ILE A 156 -0.20 -22.68 -8.92
C ILE A 156 0.22 -22.02 -7.60
N LYS A 157 1.51 -22.04 -7.30
CA LYS A 157 2.04 -21.51 -6.03
C LYS A 157 2.13 -19.98 -6.07
N MET A 158 1.39 -19.33 -5.18
CA MET A 158 1.33 -17.86 -5.08
C MET A 158 1.97 -17.39 -3.77
N GLY A 159 2.99 -16.54 -3.85
CA GLY A 159 3.66 -15.99 -2.68
C GLY A 159 2.81 -14.98 -1.92
N SER A 160 2.82 -15.07 -0.59
CA SER A 160 2.02 -14.23 0.30
C SER A 160 2.80 -13.75 1.53
N THR A 161 2.42 -12.59 2.04
CA THR A 161 2.95 -12.03 3.29
C THR A 161 2.21 -12.52 4.54
N GLY A 162 1.12 -13.26 4.37
CA GLY A 162 0.32 -13.83 5.43
C GLY A 162 -1.16 -13.48 5.34
N PRO A 163 -2.00 -14.17 6.10
CA PRO A 163 -3.45 -14.02 6.09
C PRO A 163 -3.91 -12.58 6.30
N GLY A 164 -4.92 -12.15 5.55
CA GLY A 164 -5.48 -10.81 5.61
C GLY A 164 -4.63 -9.76 4.91
N SER A 165 -3.71 -10.17 4.09
CA SER A 165 -3.01 -9.28 3.15
C SER A 165 -3.58 -9.45 1.74
N THR A 166 -3.46 -8.42 0.91
CA THR A 166 -3.80 -8.52 -0.52
C THR A 166 -3.10 -9.69 -1.20
N TYR A 167 -1.89 -10.02 -0.77
CA TYR A 167 -1.11 -11.15 -1.27
C TYR A 167 -1.73 -12.52 -0.93
N ASP A 168 -2.47 -12.60 0.18
CA ASP A 168 -3.10 -13.83 0.66
C ASP A 168 -4.57 -13.91 0.26
N ASP A 169 -5.31 -12.83 0.50
CA ASP A 169 -6.77 -12.80 0.33
C ASP A 169 -7.16 -12.87 -1.15
N THR A 170 -6.45 -12.14 -2.03
CA THR A 170 -6.77 -12.13 -3.47
C THR A 170 -6.71 -13.52 -4.11
N PRO A 171 -5.64 -14.32 -3.97
CA PRO A 171 -5.63 -15.67 -4.52
C PRO A 171 -6.74 -16.57 -3.94
N ARG A 172 -7.05 -16.45 -2.65
CA ARG A 172 -8.11 -17.23 -2.01
C ARG A 172 -9.50 -16.88 -2.53
N ILE A 173 -9.76 -15.58 -2.70
CA ILE A 173 -11.01 -15.09 -3.28
C ILE A 173 -11.14 -15.62 -4.72
N LEU A 174 -10.09 -15.55 -5.53
CA LEU A 174 -10.12 -16.05 -6.90
C LEU A 174 -10.36 -17.56 -6.97
N ASN A 175 -9.83 -18.34 -6.02
CA ASN A 175 -10.15 -19.77 -5.92
C ASN A 175 -11.65 -20.00 -5.69
N GLN A 176 -12.29 -19.20 -4.86
CA GLN A 176 -13.71 -19.35 -4.51
C GLN A 176 -14.65 -18.79 -5.59
N THR A 177 -14.24 -17.71 -6.27
CA THR A 177 -15.13 -16.98 -7.19
C THR A 177 -15.04 -17.46 -8.63
N ILE A 178 -13.84 -17.76 -9.12
CA ILE A 178 -13.61 -18.14 -10.52
C ILE A 178 -12.91 -19.50 -10.69
N GLY A 179 -12.68 -20.23 -9.60
CA GLY A 179 -12.20 -21.62 -9.65
C GLY A 179 -10.71 -21.76 -9.98
N THR A 180 -9.87 -20.77 -9.66
CA THR A 180 -8.41 -20.94 -9.80
C THR A 180 -7.90 -22.01 -8.83
N LYS A 181 -6.73 -22.59 -9.12
CA LYS A 181 -6.08 -23.61 -8.28
C LYS A 181 -4.85 -23.04 -7.59
N PHE A 182 -4.98 -21.86 -6.98
CA PHE A 182 -3.88 -21.21 -6.28
C PHE A 182 -3.58 -21.87 -4.94
N LYS A 183 -2.31 -22.22 -4.72
CA LYS A 183 -1.75 -22.62 -3.44
C LYS A 183 -0.98 -21.45 -2.86
N VAL A 184 -1.52 -20.84 -1.81
CA VAL A 184 -0.90 -19.70 -1.15
C VAL A 184 0.27 -20.17 -0.29
N VAL A 185 1.47 -19.63 -0.55
CA VAL A 185 2.70 -19.89 0.22
C VAL A 185 3.00 -18.62 1.01
N SER A 186 2.65 -18.65 2.30
CA SER A 186 2.76 -17.50 3.19
C SER A 186 4.11 -17.44 3.92
N GLY A 187 4.46 -16.27 4.47
CA GLY A 187 5.66 -16.06 5.29
C GLY A 187 6.68 -15.14 4.64
N TYR A 188 6.45 -14.65 3.44
CA TYR A 188 7.31 -13.63 2.83
C TYR A 188 7.08 -12.26 3.49
N GLU A 189 8.13 -11.47 3.59
CA GLU A 189 8.06 -10.17 4.28
C GLU A 189 7.62 -9.01 3.36
N GLY A 190 7.36 -9.27 2.07
CA GLY A 190 6.91 -8.27 1.10
C GLY A 190 7.20 -8.68 -0.35
N THR A 191 6.95 -7.75 -1.28
CA THR A 191 7.10 -8.00 -2.73
C THR A 191 8.53 -8.41 -3.11
N GLY A 192 9.55 -7.78 -2.54
CA GLY A 192 10.95 -8.10 -2.86
C GLY A 192 11.30 -9.58 -2.63
N PRO A 193 11.13 -10.13 -1.41
CA PRO A 193 11.34 -11.57 -1.16
C PRO A 193 10.48 -12.49 -2.03
N ILE A 194 9.23 -12.12 -2.35
CA ILE A 194 8.37 -12.89 -3.27
C ILE A 194 8.99 -12.93 -4.67
N LEU A 195 9.45 -11.80 -5.22
CA LEU A 195 10.10 -11.74 -6.53
C LEU A 195 11.39 -12.58 -6.58
N VAL A 196 12.15 -12.63 -5.48
CA VAL A 196 13.33 -13.50 -5.37
C VAL A 196 12.94 -14.98 -5.44
N ALA A 197 11.91 -15.40 -4.69
CA ALA A 197 11.40 -16.77 -4.70
C ALA A 197 10.83 -17.17 -6.08
N MET A 198 10.15 -16.25 -6.76
CA MET A 198 9.67 -16.45 -8.14
C MET A 198 10.84 -16.69 -9.13
N ARG A 199 11.89 -15.88 -9.04
CA ARG A 199 13.08 -16.05 -9.90
C ARG A 199 13.83 -17.36 -9.60
N ARG A 200 13.77 -17.86 -8.37
CA ARG A 200 14.32 -19.16 -7.99
C ARG A 200 13.40 -20.33 -8.31
N GLN A 201 12.22 -20.06 -8.91
CA GLN A 201 11.22 -21.05 -9.28
C GLN A 201 10.64 -21.83 -8.06
N GLU A 202 10.72 -21.24 -6.85
CA GLU A 202 10.13 -21.80 -5.64
C GLU A 202 8.60 -21.63 -5.64
N ILE A 203 8.13 -20.53 -6.26
CA ILE A 203 6.73 -20.19 -6.47
C ILE A 203 6.51 -19.68 -7.90
N ASP A 204 5.27 -19.80 -8.38
CA ASP A 204 4.89 -19.42 -9.75
C ASP A 204 4.56 -17.94 -9.88
N GLY A 205 3.96 -17.32 -8.84
CA GLY A 205 3.43 -15.97 -8.94
C GLY A 205 3.06 -15.34 -7.60
N GLY A 206 2.28 -14.25 -7.67
CA GLY A 206 1.73 -13.56 -6.52
C GLY A 206 0.76 -12.45 -6.92
N CYS A 207 -0.01 -11.94 -5.94
CA CYS A 207 -0.93 -10.84 -6.13
C CYS A 207 -0.54 -9.67 -5.21
N TRP A 208 -0.33 -8.48 -5.79
CA TRP A 208 0.02 -7.24 -5.06
C TRP A 208 -0.38 -6.01 -5.87
N GLY A 209 -0.16 -4.79 -5.35
CA GLY A 209 -0.50 -3.55 -6.06
C GLY A 209 0.26 -3.41 -7.38
N TRP A 210 -0.43 -3.06 -8.46
CA TRP A 210 0.15 -2.82 -9.78
C TRP A 210 1.23 -1.74 -9.75
N GLU A 211 1.03 -0.70 -8.95
CA GLU A 211 2.01 0.37 -8.73
C GLU A 211 3.33 -0.18 -8.17
N SER A 212 3.24 -1.17 -7.27
CA SER A 212 4.41 -1.88 -6.76
C SER A 212 5.07 -2.73 -7.85
N ALA A 213 4.30 -3.47 -8.66
CA ALA A 213 4.84 -4.26 -9.76
C ALA A 213 5.65 -3.39 -10.73
N ARG A 214 5.10 -2.25 -11.14
CA ARG A 214 5.76 -1.30 -12.07
C ARG A 214 7.07 -0.74 -11.53
N THR A 215 7.17 -0.54 -10.24
CA THR A 215 8.35 0.10 -9.62
C THR A 215 9.40 -0.90 -9.14
N THR A 216 8.97 -2.05 -8.60
CA THR A 216 9.89 -3.04 -8.01
C THR A 216 10.25 -4.18 -8.95
N ALA A 217 9.43 -4.45 -9.96
CA ALA A 217 9.60 -5.56 -10.89
C ALA A 217 9.68 -5.11 -12.35
N ARG A 218 9.98 -3.84 -12.63
CA ARG A 218 10.03 -3.30 -13.99
C ARG A 218 10.94 -4.12 -14.90
N ASN A 219 12.12 -4.47 -14.41
CA ASN A 219 13.08 -5.30 -15.13
C ASN A 219 12.53 -6.69 -15.50
N LEU A 220 11.64 -7.26 -14.70
CA LEU A 220 11.00 -8.53 -14.98
C LEU A 220 9.80 -8.38 -15.93
N LEU A 221 9.06 -7.28 -15.84
CA LEU A 221 7.99 -6.95 -16.80
C LEU A 221 8.54 -6.75 -18.20
N ASP A 222 9.69 -6.12 -18.33
CA ASP A 222 10.36 -5.84 -19.60
C ASP A 222 11.27 -7.01 -20.07
N ALA A 223 11.47 -8.05 -19.24
CA ALA A 223 12.27 -9.22 -19.58
C ALA A 223 11.62 -10.07 -20.68
N SER A 224 12.42 -11.00 -21.20
CA SER A 224 11.98 -12.03 -22.17
C SER A 224 12.24 -13.43 -21.62
N GLY A 225 11.68 -14.44 -22.31
CA GLY A 225 11.87 -15.85 -21.93
C GLY A 225 11.32 -16.15 -20.52
N ASN A 226 11.96 -17.06 -19.82
CA ASN A 226 11.51 -17.59 -18.54
C ASN A 226 11.55 -16.57 -17.39
N GLU A 227 12.31 -15.49 -17.52
CA GLU A 227 12.43 -14.45 -16.49
C GLU A 227 11.32 -13.39 -16.57
N LYS A 228 10.46 -13.47 -17.60
CA LYS A 228 9.38 -12.50 -17.77
C LYS A 228 8.32 -12.64 -16.70
N LEU A 229 8.00 -11.53 -16.04
CA LEU A 229 6.81 -11.41 -15.20
C LEU A 229 5.61 -11.07 -16.09
N ILE A 230 4.56 -11.88 -16.01
CA ILE A 230 3.35 -11.75 -16.81
C ILE A 230 2.19 -11.38 -15.91
N PRO A 231 1.71 -10.12 -15.91
CA PRO A 231 0.46 -9.78 -15.29
C PRO A 231 -0.69 -10.44 -16.08
N PHE A 232 -1.66 -11.03 -15.38
CA PHE A 232 -2.77 -11.74 -16.02
C PHE A 232 -4.16 -11.31 -15.54
N LEU A 233 -4.23 -10.55 -14.45
CA LEU A 233 -5.47 -10.04 -13.89
C LEU A 233 -5.22 -8.75 -13.12
N ILE A 234 -6.16 -7.81 -13.23
CA ILE A 234 -6.12 -6.55 -12.47
C ILE A 234 -7.47 -6.30 -11.79
N HIS A 235 -7.41 -5.95 -10.51
CA HIS A 235 -8.58 -5.72 -9.67
C HIS A 235 -9.05 -4.26 -9.77
N ARG A 236 -9.66 -3.88 -10.88
CA ARG A 236 -10.19 -2.55 -11.13
C ARG A 236 -11.52 -2.63 -11.89
N ARG A 237 -12.31 -1.58 -11.74
CA ARG A 237 -13.52 -1.39 -12.56
C ARG A 237 -13.20 -0.75 -13.92
N GLU A 238 -12.07 -0.06 -14.03
CA GLU A 238 -11.64 0.65 -15.24
C GLU A 238 -10.29 0.14 -15.72
N PRO A 239 -10.04 0.05 -17.04
CA PRO A 239 -8.75 -0.35 -17.58
C PRO A 239 -7.61 0.57 -17.11
N ASP A 240 -6.42 0.00 -16.91
CA ASP A 240 -5.19 0.77 -16.74
C ASP A 240 -4.51 0.93 -18.10
N PRO A 241 -4.08 2.14 -18.51
CA PRO A 241 -3.50 2.37 -19.84
C PRO A 241 -2.30 1.48 -20.17
N GLU A 242 -1.49 1.09 -19.17
CA GLU A 242 -0.31 0.24 -19.39
C GLU A 242 -0.65 -1.26 -19.52
N VAL A 243 -1.82 -1.69 -19.03
CA VAL A 243 -2.29 -3.08 -19.03
C VAL A 243 -3.75 -3.17 -19.46
N LYS A 244 -4.12 -2.35 -20.44
CA LYS A 244 -5.49 -2.21 -20.94
C LYS A 244 -6.12 -3.51 -21.45
N ASP A 245 -5.28 -4.46 -21.88
CA ASP A 245 -5.71 -5.74 -22.44
C ASP A 245 -5.90 -6.82 -21.35
N LEU A 246 -5.64 -6.51 -20.08
CA LEU A 246 -5.87 -7.45 -18.99
C LEU A 246 -7.35 -7.52 -18.62
N PRO A 247 -7.85 -8.75 -18.32
CA PRO A 247 -9.20 -8.93 -17.81
C PRO A 247 -9.43 -8.12 -16.52
N LEU A 248 -10.61 -7.51 -16.43
CA LEU A 248 -11.08 -6.82 -15.23
C LEU A 248 -11.91 -7.77 -14.35
N ILE A 249 -11.88 -7.58 -13.05
CA ILE A 249 -12.66 -8.40 -12.10
C ILE A 249 -14.14 -8.51 -12.52
N PRO A 250 -14.88 -7.44 -12.85
CA PRO A 250 -16.27 -7.55 -13.25
C PRO A 250 -16.51 -8.39 -14.51
N GLU A 251 -15.48 -8.58 -15.35
CA GLU A 251 -15.56 -9.38 -16.57
C GLU A 251 -15.40 -10.88 -16.30
N VAL A 252 -14.66 -11.24 -15.26
CA VAL A 252 -14.33 -12.64 -14.95
C VAL A 252 -15.21 -13.24 -13.86
N ILE A 253 -15.77 -12.43 -12.95
CA ILE A 253 -16.74 -12.89 -11.96
C ILE A 253 -18.12 -12.97 -12.64
N LYS A 254 -18.59 -14.19 -12.87
CA LYS A 254 -19.90 -14.47 -13.47
C LYS A 254 -20.96 -14.58 -12.39
N GLY A 255 -22.01 -13.77 -12.49
CA GLY A 255 -23.17 -13.77 -11.60
C GLY A 255 -23.22 -12.58 -10.62
N GLU A 256 -24.41 -12.03 -10.41
CA GLU A 256 -24.62 -10.89 -9.51
C GLU A 256 -24.28 -11.24 -8.07
N ASP A 257 -24.49 -12.48 -7.65
CA ASP A 257 -24.19 -12.98 -6.29
C ASP A 257 -22.70 -12.92 -5.95
N ASN A 258 -21.82 -12.98 -6.93
CA ASN A 258 -20.37 -12.90 -6.74
C ASN A 258 -19.82 -11.45 -6.72
N LEU A 259 -20.63 -10.48 -7.13
CA LEU A 259 -20.24 -9.06 -7.11
C LEU A 259 -20.58 -8.38 -5.79
N SER A 260 -21.39 -9.00 -4.95
CA SER A 260 -21.80 -8.51 -3.63
C SER A 260 -20.94 -9.06 -2.47
N ALA A 261 -20.04 -9.97 -2.76
CA ALA A 261 -19.05 -10.51 -1.81
C ALA A 261 -17.71 -9.81 -1.96
#